data_e4d7237f0d7ab6b607a4a624d4c072fc
#
_entry.id   e4d7237f0d7ab6b607a4a624d4c072fc
#
_cell.length_a   1.000
_cell.length_b   1.000
_cell.length_c   1.000
_cell.angle_alpha   90.00
_cell.angle_beta   90.00
_cell.angle_gamma   90.00
#
_symmetry.space_group_name_H-M   'P 1'
#
loop_
_entity.id
_entity.type
_entity.pdbx_description
1 polymer ?
#
loop_
_entity_poly.entity_id
_entity_poly.type
_entity_poly.pdbx_seq_one_letter_code
_entity_poly.pdbx_strand_id
1 'polypeptide(L)'
;MILTGRLCALFCHRLIDQRAMTGTSGRHSALLAMIAALLLAGCSSAPSRYQHDQDFTPSPLTEQHEMAEPEPRIEPRSAMGNPASYKVFGKEYHVMDSAVGYKERGIASWYGMKFHGHRTSNGEIYDVYQFTAAHKTLPLPSYVKVTRLDNGKSVIVRVNDRGPFHEGRIIDLSYVAAVKLGINKQGTAEVEVEVVQPPHDDSVRWVQVSALSDIKAAERLQQTLQQALMPMQWPVSITTPDTVKPLHKVRIGPVPEGESLDAVLARLKEINITDPLLLAVHQL
;
A
#
# COMPACT_ATOMS: atom_id res chain seq x y z
N MET A 1 30.36 2.77 17.04
CA MET A 1 31.02 3.81 17.88
C MET A 1 30.20 3.88 19.16
N ILE A 2 30.71 3.25 20.18
CA ILE A 2 30.09 2.97 21.49
C ILE A 2 30.38 4.15 22.40
N LEU A 3 29.42 4.93 22.83
CA LEU A 3 29.54 5.85 23.98
C LEU A 3 28.15 6.45 24.31
N THR A 4 27.31 5.77 25.07
CA THR A 4 26.25 6.40 25.91
C THR A 4 25.69 5.36 26.91
N GLY A 5 26.54 4.69 27.65
CA GLY A 5 26.13 3.70 28.65
C GLY A 5 26.75 3.86 30.04
N ARG A 6 27.24 5.07 30.41
CA ARG A 6 27.96 5.21 31.69
C ARG A 6 27.60 6.44 32.56
N LEU A 7 26.45 7.03 32.40
CA LEU A 7 26.06 8.18 33.25
C LEU A 7 24.91 7.92 34.24
N CYS A 8 24.34 6.73 34.28
CA CYS A 8 23.23 6.43 35.21
C CYS A 8 23.65 5.73 36.51
N ALA A 9 24.90 5.30 36.62
CA ALA A 9 25.39 4.54 37.82
C ALA A 9 26.04 5.40 38.90
N LEU A 10 26.29 6.68 38.70
CA LEU A 10 27.01 7.55 39.64
C LEU A 10 26.11 8.46 40.48
N PHE A 11 24.81 8.50 40.24
CA PHE A 11 23.87 9.34 41.02
C PHE A 11 23.14 8.58 42.13
N CYS A 12 23.26 7.26 42.21
CA CYS A 12 22.56 6.46 43.23
C CYS A 12 23.37 6.19 44.51
N HIS A 13 24.66 6.61 44.57
CA HIS A 13 25.52 6.24 45.69
C HIS A 13 25.74 7.34 46.74
N ARG A 14 25.07 8.48 46.65
CA ARG A 14 25.29 9.64 47.59
C ARG A 14 24.10 10.04 48.43
N LEU A 15 23.04 9.25 48.54
CA LEU A 15 21.83 9.59 49.30
C LEU A 15 21.46 8.60 50.42
N ILE A 16 22.40 7.73 50.83
CA ILE A 16 22.19 6.86 52.00
C ILE A 16 23.31 7.11 52.99
N ASP A 17 23.31 8.26 53.59
CA ASP A 17 23.84 8.46 54.95
C ASP A 17 23.36 9.83 55.50
N GLN A 18 22.30 9.82 56.27
CA GLN A 18 22.13 10.65 57.46
C GLN A 18 20.77 10.46 58.15
N ARG A 19 20.90 9.86 59.35
CA ARG A 19 20.07 10.05 60.54
C ARG A 19 18.72 9.38 60.66
N ALA A 20 18.80 8.33 61.51
CA ALA A 20 17.71 7.91 62.36
C ALA A 20 17.10 9.09 63.13
N MET A 21 15.78 9.30 63.01
CA MET A 21 14.91 9.82 64.07
C MET A 21 13.45 9.49 63.76
N THR A 22 12.95 8.59 64.61
CA THR A 22 11.58 8.51 65.21
C THR A 22 10.34 8.60 64.32
N GLY A 23 9.65 7.45 64.22
CA GLY A 23 8.22 7.38 64.38
C GLY A 23 7.32 7.96 63.29
N THR A 24 6.61 7.11 62.53
CA THR A 24 5.47 7.34 61.65
C THR A 24 5.73 7.54 60.15
N SER A 25 6.97 7.72 59.72
CA SER A 25 7.28 8.03 58.33
C SER A 25 7.48 6.76 57.43
N GLY A 26 7.67 5.58 58.00
CA GLY A 26 8.02 4.35 57.25
C GLY A 26 6.93 3.85 56.28
N ARG A 27 5.66 4.11 56.59
CA ARG A 27 4.56 3.62 55.72
C ARG A 27 4.39 4.46 54.47
N HIS A 28 4.71 5.76 54.52
CA HIS A 28 4.62 6.64 53.34
C HIS A 28 5.81 6.49 52.42
N SER A 29 7.01 6.24 52.95
CA SER A 29 8.22 5.95 52.15
C SER A 29 8.12 4.61 51.42
N ALA A 30 7.55 3.60 52.06
CA ALA A 30 7.30 2.28 51.42
C ALA A 30 6.23 2.38 50.33
N LEU A 31 5.19 3.20 50.52
CA LEU A 31 4.13 3.43 49.52
C LEU A 31 4.67 4.22 48.32
N LEU A 32 5.50 5.24 48.52
CA LEU A 32 6.16 6.00 47.46
C LEU A 32 7.16 5.13 46.64
N ALA A 33 7.91 4.26 47.32
CA ALA A 33 8.82 3.33 46.64
C ALA A 33 8.05 2.28 45.81
N MET A 34 6.89 1.81 46.30
CA MET A 34 6.06 0.87 45.56
C MET A 34 5.37 1.51 44.38
N ILE A 35 4.93 2.77 44.49
CA ILE A 35 4.38 3.55 43.37
C ILE A 35 5.47 3.84 42.33
N ALA A 36 6.69 4.20 42.75
CA ALA A 36 7.82 4.39 41.83
C ALA A 36 8.22 3.08 41.11
N ALA A 37 8.19 1.94 41.78
CA ALA A 37 8.44 0.64 41.18
C ALA A 37 7.34 0.22 40.18
N LEU A 38 6.07 0.56 40.46
CA LEU A 38 4.94 0.33 39.55
C LEU A 38 5.01 1.24 38.30
N LEU A 39 5.53 2.46 38.42
CA LEU A 39 5.71 3.37 37.28
C LEU A 39 6.89 2.96 36.38
N LEU A 40 7.88 2.23 36.89
CA LEU A 40 9.01 1.72 36.13
C LEU A 40 8.70 0.40 35.40
N ALA A 41 7.64 -0.32 35.77
CA ALA A 41 7.21 -1.56 35.11
C ALA A 41 6.38 -1.31 33.83
N GLY A 42 6.11 -0.06 33.47
CA GLY A 42 5.18 0.32 32.38
C GLY A 42 5.78 0.38 30.97
N CYS A 43 7.06 0.05 30.74
CA CYS A 43 7.63 -0.03 29.39
C CYS A 43 7.54 -1.43 28.82
N SER A 44 6.33 -1.98 28.71
CA SER A 44 6.06 -3.13 27.85
C SER A 44 5.95 -2.61 26.41
N SER A 45 7.02 -2.74 25.61
CA SER A 45 6.92 -2.59 24.18
C SER A 45 5.92 -3.63 23.66
N ALA A 46 4.87 -3.15 22.97
CA ALA A 46 3.93 -4.06 22.32
C ALA A 46 4.72 -5.06 21.44
N PRO A 47 4.40 -6.35 21.48
CA PRO A 47 5.11 -7.35 20.68
C PRO A 47 5.01 -6.95 19.20
N SER A 48 6.15 -6.93 18.52
CA SER A 48 6.21 -6.71 17.07
C SER A 48 5.39 -7.80 16.37
N ARG A 49 4.59 -7.43 15.35
CA ARG A 49 3.90 -8.42 14.50
C ARG A 49 4.89 -9.27 13.69
N TYR A 50 6.15 -8.86 13.62
CA TYR A 50 7.21 -9.56 12.89
C TYR A 50 8.07 -10.40 13.84
N GLN A 51 8.45 -11.60 13.40
CA GLN A 51 9.30 -12.51 14.18
C GLN A 51 10.76 -12.02 14.24
N HIS A 52 11.18 -11.20 13.30
CA HIS A 52 12.56 -10.68 13.21
C HIS A 52 12.57 -9.17 13.39
N ASP A 53 13.49 -8.66 14.20
CA ASP A 53 13.65 -7.21 14.41
C ASP A 53 14.29 -6.52 13.19
N GLN A 54 15.23 -7.20 12.54
CA GLN A 54 15.94 -6.73 11.35
C GLN A 54 15.45 -7.47 10.10
N ASP A 55 15.43 -6.78 8.97
CA ASP A 55 15.21 -7.43 7.68
C ASP A 55 16.49 -8.09 7.18
N PHE A 56 16.39 -9.18 6.45
CA PHE A 56 17.53 -9.92 5.94
C PHE A 56 17.27 -10.52 4.56
N THR A 57 18.37 -10.80 3.88
CA THR A 57 18.35 -11.34 2.51
C THR A 57 17.88 -12.81 2.53
N PRO A 58 16.95 -13.19 1.64
CA PRO A 58 16.56 -14.57 1.44
C PRO A 58 17.75 -15.45 0.97
N SER A 59 17.55 -16.76 1.02
CA SER A 59 18.43 -17.70 0.33
C SER A 59 18.51 -17.36 -1.15
N PRO A 60 19.66 -17.58 -1.81
CA PRO A 60 19.80 -17.36 -3.24
C PRO A 60 18.72 -18.10 -4.04
N LEU A 61 18.33 -17.50 -5.16
CA LEU A 61 17.39 -18.13 -6.08
C LEU A 61 17.96 -19.45 -6.60
N THR A 62 17.13 -20.47 -6.61
CA THR A 62 17.42 -21.79 -7.20
C THR A 62 16.54 -21.99 -8.43
N GLU A 63 16.85 -22.98 -9.26
CA GLU A 63 16.04 -23.37 -10.44
C GLU A 63 14.60 -23.79 -10.09
N GLN A 64 14.32 -24.08 -8.82
CA GLN A 64 12.99 -24.44 -8.32
C GLN A 64 12.06 -23.23 -8.18
N HIS A 65 12.58 -22.00 -8.20
CA HIS A 65 11.76 -20.81 -8.16
C HIS A 65 11.30 -20.45 -9.57
N GLU A 66 10.01 -20.61 -9.82
CA GLU A 66 9.39 -20.18 -11.07
C GLU A 66 9.45 -18.64 -11.17
N MET A 67 10.29 -18.14 -12.09
CA MET A 67 10.61 -16.70 -12.19
C MET A 67 9.90 -16.05 -13.38
N ALA A 68 8.61 -16.30 -13.53
CA ALA A 68 7.80 -15.62 -14.54
C ALA A 68 7.30 -14.26 -13.98
N GLU A 69 7.55 -13.20 -14.75
CA GLU A 69 6.91 -11.90 -14.47
C GLU A 69 5.40 -12.03 -14.61
N PRO A 70 4.63 -11.28 -13.81
CA PRO A 70 3.18 -11.28 -13.94
C PRO A 70 2.78 -10.67 -15.30
N GLU A 71 1.86 -11.34 -15.98
CA GLU A 71 1.18 -10.75 -17.12
C GLU A 71 0.17 -9.70 -16.62
N PRO A 72 0.29 -8.43 -17.07
CA PRO A 72 -0.69 -7.41 -16.72
C PRO A 72 -2.09 -7.81 -17.16
N ARG A 73 -3.02 -7.77 -16.23
CA ARG A 73 -4.44 -8.10 -16.48
C ARG A 73 -5.34 -7.10 -15.76
N ILE A 74 -6.59 -7.02 -16.20
CA ILE A 74 -7.62 -6.21 -15.55
C ILE A 74 -8.08 -6.93 -14.30
N GLU A 75 -7.93 -6.28 -13.16
CA GLU A 75 -8.38 -6.78 -11.86
C GLU A 75 -9.24 -5.71 -11.16
N PRO A 76 -10.29 -6.12 -10.43
CA PRO A 76 -11.00 -5.20 -9.55
C PRO A 76 -10.06 -4.70 -8.45
N ARG A 77 -10.33 -3.49 -7.94
CA ARG A 77 -9.60 -2.98 -6.77
C ARG A 77 -9.75 -3.95 -5.60
N SER A 78 -8.66 -4.21 -4.90
CA SER A 78 -8.71 -5.02 -3.68
C SER A 78 -9.60 -4.36 -2.63
N ALA A 79 -10.38 -5.17 -1.92
CA ALA A 79 -11.27 -4.70 -0.85
C ALA A 79 -10.50 -4.01 0.29
N MET A 80 -9.24 -4.38 0.47
CA MET A 80 -8.32 -3.79 1.46
C MET A 80 -7.21 -3.02 0.77
N GLY A 81 -6.58 -2.11 1.53
CA GLY A 81 -5.41 -1.35 1.09
C GLY A 81 -5.72 -0.15 0.20
N ASN A 82 -7.00 0.16 -0.08
CA ASN A 82 -7.44 1.27 -0.94
C ASN A 82 -8.36 2.28 -0.23
N PRO A 83 -8.05 2.77 0.99
CA PRO A 83 -8.81 3.90 1.55
C PRO A 83 -8.52 5.16 0.73
N ALA A 84 -9.41 6.16 0.79
CA ALA A 84 -9.18 7.46 0.13
C ALA A 84 -7.88 8.11 0.62
N SER A 85 -7.60 8.03 1.93
CA SER A 85 -6.32 8.42 2.53
C SER A 85 -5.97 7.53 3.72
N TYR A 86 -4.68 7.54 4.11
CA TYR A 86 -4.18 6.85 5.28
C TYR A 86 -2.96 7.56 5.87
N LYS A 87 -2.67 7.35 7.16
CA LYS A 87 -1.54 8.01 7.86
C LYS A 87 -0.51 6.99 8.33
N VAL A 88 0.77 7.28 8.06
CA VAL A 88 1.91 6.51 8.58
C VAL A 88 2.98 7.48 9.06
N PHE A 89 3.47 7.29 10.28
CA PHE A 89 4.45 8.17 10.93
C PHE A 89 4.08 9.66 10.88
N GLY A 90 2.80 9.98 11.05
CA GLY A 90 2.28 11.34 11.03
C GLY A 90 2.07 11.95 9.63
N LYS A 91 2.57 11.34 8.57
CA LYS A 91 2.39 11.77 7.17
C LYS A 91 1.13 11.14 6.57
N GLU A 92 0.33 11.96 5.89
CA GLU A 92 -0.86 11.52 5.18
C GLU A 92 -0.55 11.20 3.71
N TYR A 93 -1.12 10.12 3.21
CA TYR A 93 -1.02 9.66 1.83
C TYR A 93 -2.41 9.50 1.24
N HIS A 94 -2.62 9.98 0.01
CA HIS A 94 -3.87 9.85 -0.72
C HIS A 94 -3.72 8.78 -1.80
N VAL A 95 -4.62 7.80 -1.79
CA VAL A 95 -4.64 6.76 -2.82
C VAL A 95 -5.27 7.34 -4.07
N MET A 96 -4.64 7.10 -5.21
CA MET A 96 -5.12 7.57 -6.52
C MET A 96 -6.41 6.83 -6.91
N ASP A 97 -7.31 7.54 -7.57
CA ASP A 97 -8.54 6.92 -8.10
C ASP A 97 -8.26 6.01 -9.31
N SER A 98 -7.20 6.32 -10.07
CA SER A 98 -6.78 5.54 -11.23
C SER A 98 -5.26 5.51 -11.32
N ALA A 99 -4.74 4.38 -11.82
CA ALA A 99 -3.32 4.23 -12.14
C ALA A 99 -2.96 4.67 -13.56
N VAL A 100 -3.96 4.94 -14.40
CA VAL A 100 -3.76 5.24 -15.83
C VAL A 100 -2.85 6.45 -16.02
N GLY A 101 -1.81 6.29 -16.84
CA GLY A 101 -0.85 7.34 -17.14
C GLY A 101 0.17 7.65 -16.04
N TYR A 102 0.14 6.90 -14.93
CA TYR A 102 1.14 7.10 -13.89
C TYR A 102 2.54 6.79 -14.39
N LYS A 103 3.44 7.74 -14.19
CA LYS A 103 4.86 7.63 -14.49
C LYS A 103 5.64 8.52 -13.53
N GLU A 104 6.63 7.97 -12.82
CA GLU A 104 7.43 8.70 -11.84
C GLU A 104 8.88 8.19 -11.83
N ARG A 105 9.83 9.08 -11.56
CA ARG A 105 11.24 8.76 -11.33
C ARG A 105 11.60 8.98 -9.87
N GLY A 106 12.38 8.06 -9.32
CA GLY A 106 12.84 8.16 -7.94
C GLY A 106 13.65 6.95 -7.53
N ILE A 107 13.81 6.77 -6.23
CA ILE A 107 14.61 5.67 -5.68
C ILE A 107 13.72 4.45 -5.43
N ALA A 108 14.12 3.30 -6.00
CA ALA A 108 13.63 1.99 -5.60
C ALA A 108 14.50 1.38 -4.50
N SER A 109 13.87 0.61 -3.62
CA SER A 109 14.52 -0.31 -2.70
C SER A 109 13.84 -1.67 -2.77
N TRP A 110 14.12 -2.56 -1.84
CA TRP A 110 13.45 -3.85 -1.74
C TRP A 110 13.29 -4.28 -0.28
N TYR A 111 12.36 -5.20 -0.01
CA TYR A 111 12.04 -5.73 1.30
C TYR A 111 12.15 -7.26 1.31
N GLY A 112 12.69 -7.81 2.39
CA GLY A 112 13.17 -9.18 2.45
C GLY A 112 12.38 -10.10 3.37
N MET A 113 13.10 -11.02 4.01
CA MET A 113 12.55 -12.12 4.78
C MET A 113 11.78 -11.73 6.04
N LYS A 114 12.04 -10.55 6.61
CA LYS A 114 11.27 -10.05 7.75
C LYS A 114 9.77 -10.02 7.46
N PHE A 115 9.41 -9.73 6.21
CA PHE A 115 8.03 -9.53 5.76
C PHE A 115 7.43 -10.78 5.10
N HIS A 116 8.26 -11.76 4.74
CA HIS A 116 7.82 -13.00 4.08
C HIS A 116 6.80 -13.75 4.94
N GLY A 117 5.72 -14.23 4.31
CA GLY A 117 4.63 -14.92 4.98
C GLY A 117 3.62 -14.01 5.71
N HIS A 118 3.88 -12.69 5.79
CA HIS A 118 2.95 -11.73 6.38
C HIS A 118 1.98 -11.16 5.34
N ARG A 119 0.82 -10.68 5.82
CA ARG A 119 -0.18 -10.06 4.95
C ARG A 119 0.29 -8.70 4.48
N THR A 120 0.16 -8.47 3.17
CA THR A 120 0.28 -7.18 2.52
C THR A 120 -0.94 -6.30 2.79
N SER A 121 -0.89 -5.04 2.39
CA SER A 121 -1.99 -4.08 2.61
C SER A 121 -3.27 -4.46 1.89
N ASN A 122 -3.20 -5.17 0.75
CA ASN A 122 -4.38 -5.68 0.06
C ASN A 122 -4.86 -7.04 0.59
N GLY A 123 -4.19 -7.61 1.61
CA GLY A 123 -4.59 -8.84 2.29
C GLY A 123 -3.95 -10.13 1.77
N GLU A 124 -3.19 -10.06 0.69
CA GLU A 124 -2.41 -11.20 0.18
C GLU A 124 -1.24 -11.55 1.10
N ILE A 125 -0.65 -12.70 0.91
CA ILE A 125 0.57 -13.08 1.64
C ILE A 125 1.78 -12.64 0.82
N TYR A 126 2.68 -11.87 1.46
CA TYR A 126 3.93 -11.47 0.83
C TYR A 126 4.86 -12.66 0.65
N ASP A 127 5.29 -12.86 -0.57
CA ASP A 127 6.31 -13.83 -0.93
C ASP A 127 7.48 -13.13 -1.62
N VAL A 128 8.68 -13.25 -1.03
CA VAL A 128 9.92 -12.64 -1.55
C VAL A 128 10.29 -13.14 -2.96
N TYR A 129 9.76 -14.30 -3.36
CA TYR A 129 10.02 -14.92 -4.65
C TYR A 129 8.97 -14.63 -5.73
N GLN A 130 7.94 -13.85 -5.41
CA GLN A 130 6.95 -13.37 -6.37
C GLN A 130 7.31 -11.96 -6.84
N PHE A 131 7.06 -11.65 -8.11
CA PHE A 131 7.29 -10.31 -8.67
C PHE A 131 6.22 -9.32 -8.20
N THR A 132 6.36 -8.85 -6.96
CA THR A 132 5.46 -7.89 -6.32
C THR A 132 6.19 -6.65 -5.84
N ALA A 133 5.44 -5.62 -5.48
CA ALA A 133 5.98 -4.37 -4.95
C ALA A 133 5.00 -3.67 -4.00
N ALA A 134 5.56 -2.76 -3.19
CA ALA A 134 4.82 -1.81 -2.38
C ALA A 134 4.92 -0.40 -2.99
N HIS A 135 3.78 0.31 -3.06
CA HIS A 135 3.69 1.69 -3.54
C HIS A 135 2.76 2.52 -2.66
N LYS A 136 3.09 3.82 -2.49
CA LYS A 136 2.36 4.70 -1.56
C LYS A 136 0.93 4.97 -1.99
N THR A 137 0.71 5.28 -3.26
CA THR A 137 -0.53 5.93 -3.74
C THR A 137 -1.24 5.20 -4.87
N LEU A 138 -0.58 4.32 -5.62
CA LEU A 138 -1.23 3.56 -6.68
C LEU A 138 -2.39 2.70 -6.13
N PRO A 139 -3.51 2.57 -6.85
CA PRO A 139 -4.55 1.61 -6.48
C PRO A 139 -3.99 0.19 -6.40
N LEU A 140 -4.46 -0.60 -5.44
CA LEU A 140 -4.09 -2.02 -5.34
C LEU A 140 -5.22 -2.90 -5.90
N PRO A 141 -4.90 -3.87 -6.75
CA PRO A 141 -3.61 -4.06 -7.40
C PRO A 141 -3.39 -3.12 -8.60
N SER A 142 -2.13 -2.89 -8.95
CA SER A 142 -1.70 -2.25 -10.20
C SER A 142 -0.48 -2.97 -10.75
N TYR A 143 -0.29 -2.96 -12.05
CA TYR A 143 0.91 -3.49 -12.69
C TYR A 143 1.81 -2.34 -13.10
N VAL A 144 3.08 -2.41 -12.74
CA VAL A 144 4.06 -1.39 -13.13
C VAL A 144 5.31 -2.03 -13.73
N LYS A 145 5.83 -1.38 -14.77
CA LYS A 145 7.17 -1.62 -15.27
C LYS A 145 8.12 -0.72 -14.49
N VAL A 146 9.11 -1.34 -13.85
CA VAL A 146 10.18 -0.64 -13.15
C VAL A 146 11.43 -0.75 -14.00
N THR A 147 11.96 0.38 -14.46
CA THR A 147 13.16 0.44 -15.28
C THR A 147 14.27 1.12 -14.49
N ARG A 148 15.38 0.43 -14.29
CA ARG A 148 16.57 0.97 -13.65
C ARG A 148 17.31 1.90 -14.62
N LEU A 149 17.59 3.16 -14.21
CA LEU A 149 18.03 4.22 -15.12
C LEU A 149 19.49 4.10 -15.56
N ASP A 150 20.37 3.52 -14.74
CA ASP A 150 21.80 3.43 -15.03
C ASP A 150 22.17 2.27 -15.99
N ASN A 151 21.33 1.23 -16.11
CA ASN A 151 21.63 0.05 -16.92
C ASN A 151 20.52 -0.40 -17.86
N GLY A 152 19.35 0.26 -17.82
CA GLY A 152 18.21 -0.02 -18.69
C GLY A 152 17.47 -1.33 -18.39
N LYS A 153 17.87 -2.10 -17.37
CA LYS A 153 17.14 -3.31 -16.99
C LYS A 153 15.74 -2.96 -16.50
N SER A 154 14.77 -3.78 -16.84
CA SER A 154 13.39 -3.58 -16.40
C SER A 154 12.77 -4.86 -15.87
N VAL A 155 11.71 -4.70 -15.08
CA VAL A 155 10.89 -5.79 -14.55
C VAL A 155 9.45 -5.31 -14.43
N ILE A 156 8.49 -6.19 -14.73
CA ILE A 156 7.08 -5.96 -14.44
C ILE A 156 6.79 -6.56 -13.07
N VAL A 157 6.15 -5.77 -12.21
CA VAL A 157 5.74 -6.20 -10.86
C VAL A 157 4.27 -5.84 -10.61
N ARG A 158 3.63 -6.65 -9.80
CA ARG A 158 2.27 -6.38 -9.34
C ARG A 158 2.34 -5.67 -7.98
N VAL A 159 1.85 -4.45 -7.93
CA VAL A 159 1.78 -3.63 -6.71
C VAL A 159 0.61 -4.12 -5.87
N ASN A 160 0.88 -4.70 -4.72
CA ASN A 160 -0.11 -5.27 -3.81
C ASN A 160 0.05 -4.81 -2.36
N ASP A 161 1.02 -3.92 -2.08
CA ASP A 161 1.29 -3.43 -0.74
C ASP A 161 1.49 -1.92 -0.68
N ARG A 162 1.49 -1.36 0.57
CA ARG A 162 1.72 0.05 0.87
C ARG A 162 3.13 0.27 1.43
N GLY A 163 3.76 1.30 0.93
CA GLY A 163 5.14 1.71 1.19
C GLY A 163 5.78 2.24 -0.09
N PRO A 164 7.05 2.60 -0.07
CA PRO A 164 7.93 2.77 1.09
C PRO A 164 7.58 4.01 1.91
N PHE A 165 7.79 3.95 3.23
CA PHE A 165 7.59 5.10 4.12
C PHE A 165 8.89 5.82 4.47
N HIS A 166 10.01 5.38 3.91
CA HIS A 166 11.27 6.12 3.93
C HIS A 166 11.25 7.27 2.93
N GLU A 167 11.85 8.39 3.32
CA GLU A 167 11.91 9.57 2.47
C GLU A 167 12.76 9.31 1.21
N GLY A 168 12.38 9.93 0.08
CA GLY A 168 13.07 9.79 -1.21
C GLY A 168 12.77 8.51 -1.99
N ARG A 169 12.28 7.43 -1.36
CA ARG A 169 11.91 6.20 -2.07
C ARG A 169 10.50 6.28 -2.62
N ILE A 170 10.27 5.73 -3.81
CA ILE A 170 8.96 5.69 -4.47
C ILE A 170 8.36 4.29 -4.52
N ILE A 171 9.19 3.25 -4.57
CA ILE A 171 8.76 1.85 -4.67
C ILE A 171 9.70 0.93 -3.88
N ASP A 172 9.14 -0.06 -3.19
CA ASP A 172 9.89 -1.16 -2.60
C ASP A 172 9.53 -2.46 -3.34
N LEU A 173 10.53 -3.14 -3.87
CA LEU A 173 10.40 -4.34 -4.68
C LEU A 173 10.52 -5.60 -3.82
N SER A 174 9.95 -6.70 -4.28
CA SER A 174 10.29 -8.02 -3.76
C SER A 174 11.74 -8.38 -4.07
N TYR A 175 12.29 -9.38 -3.37
CA TYR A 175 13.67 -9.81 -3.58
C TYR A 175 13.94 -10.28 -5.01
N VAL A 176 13.05 -11.09 -5.59
CA VAL A 176 13.22 -11.58 -6.96
C VAL A 176 13.24 -10.43 -7.98
N ALA A 177 12.38 -9.42 -7.80
CA ALA A 177 12.38 -8.23 -8.66
C ALA A 177 13.67 -7.42 -8.50
N ALA A 178 14.17 -7.28 -7.27
CA ALA A 178 15.45 -6.63 -6.98
C ALA A 178 16.65 -7.37 -7.61
N VAL A 179 16.63 -8.71 -7.60
CA VAL A 179 17.67 -9.52 -8.28
C VAL A 179 17.62 -9.28 -9.78
N LYS A 180 16.43 -9.27 -10.39
CA LYS A 180 16.28 -9.05 -11.84
C LYS A 180 16.78 -7.69 -12.29
N LEU A 181 16.51 -6.63 -11.50
CA LEU A 181 17.04 -5.29 -11.74
C LEU A 181 18.53 -5.14 -11.36
N GLY A 182 19.10 -6.10 -10.62
CA GLY A 182 20.47 -6.06 -10.13
C GLY A 182 20.69 -5.07 -8.99
N ILE A 183 19.66 -4.81 -8.16
CA ILE A 183 19.75 -3.90 -6.99
C ILE A 183 19.84 -4.63 -5.65
N ASN A 184 19.68 -5.94 -5.64
CA ASN A 184 19.67 -6.75 -4.40
C ASN A 184 20.93 -6.64 -3.56
N LYS A 185 22.09 -6.38 -4.17
CA LYS A 185 23.38 -6.22 -3.45
C LYS A 185 23.60 -4.80 -2.96
N GLN A 186 23.26 -3.79 -3.75
CA GLN A 186 23.46 -2.37 -3.41
C GLN A 186 22.29 -1.76 -2.60
N GLY A 187 21.15 -2.44 -2.56
CA GLY A 187 19.99 -2.08 -1.77
C GLY A 187 19.03 -1.11 -2.44
N THR A 188 19.52 -0.15 -3.22
CA THR A 188 18.73 0.91 -3.88
C THR A 188 19.24 1.24 -5.27
N ALA A 189 18.38 1.80 -6.12
CA ALA A 189 18.78 2.40 -7.41
C ALA A 189 17.77 3.46 -7.84
N GLU A 190 18.21 4.36 -8.72
CA GLU A 190 17.29 5.24 -9.45
C GLU A 190 16.52 4.47 -10.51
N VAL A 191 15.21 4.63 -10.50
CA VAL A 191 14.29 3.94 -11.40
C VAL A 191 13.27 4.89 -11.99
N GLU A 192 12.71 4.48 -13.12
CA GLU A 192 11.45 4.98 -13.64
C GLU A 192 10.38 3.91 -13.41
N VAL A 193 9.28 4.29 -12.79
CA VAL A 193 8.10 3.44 -12.53
C VAL A 193 6.99 3.92 -13.45
N GLU A 194 6.49 3.05 -14.30
CA GLU A 194 5.43 3.33 -15.26
C GLU A 194 4.35 2.28 -15.17
N VAL A 195 3.09 2.68 -15.09
CA VAL A 195 1.96 1.75 -15.07
C VAL A 195 1.84 1.07 -16.42
N VAL A 196 1.82 -0.27 -16.39
CA VAL A 196 1.57 -1.08 -17.58
C VAL A 196 0.08 -1.34 -17.68
N GLN A 197 -0.52 -0.84 -18.75
CA GLN A 197 -1.89 -1.22 -19.09
C GLN A 197 -1.88 -2.66 -19.63
N PRO A 198 -2.88 -3.47 -19.30
CA PRO A 198 -3.08 -4.74 -20.00
C PRO A 198 -3.12 -4.48 -21.51
N PRO A 199 -2.75 -5.46 -22.34
CA PRO A 199 -2.93 -5.35 -23.79
C PRO A 199 -4.34 -4.84 -24.09
N HIS A 200 -4.49 -3.99 -25.12
CA HIS A 200 -5.81 -3.57 -25.60
C HIS A 200 -6.58 -4.85 -25.96
N ASP A 201 -7.40 -5.26 -25.02
CA ASP A 201 -8.27 -6.39 -25.22
C ASP A 201 -9.64 -5.82 -25.60
N ASP A 202 -10.08 -6.11 -26.82
CA ASP A 202 -11.44 -5.79 -27.26
C ASP A 202 -12.50 -6.50 -26.41
N SER A 203 -12.07 -7.39 -25.51
CA SER A 203 -12.92 -8.09 -24.54
C SER A 203 -13.22 -7.28 -23.27
N VAL A 204 -12.76 -6.03 -23.14
CA VAL A 204 -13.13 -5.17 -22.01
C VAL A 204 -14.04 -4.03 -22.43
N ARG A 205 -14.93 -3.66 -21.53
CA ARG A 205 -15.88 -2.55 -21.71
C ARG A 205 -15.81 -1.59 -20.54
N TRP A 206 -16.05 -0.33 -20.87
CA TRP A 206 -16.39 0.69 -19.89
C TRP A 206 -17.91 0.87 -19.87
N VAL A 207 -18.50 0.80 -18.69
CA VAL A 207 -19.94 0.96 -18.53
C VAL A 207 -20.20 2.40 -18.11
N GLN A 208 -20.54 3.28 -19.07
CA GLN A 208 -20.91 4.65 -18.77
C GLN A 208 -22.36 4.70 -18.28
N VAL A 209 -22.55 4.98 -17.02
CA VAL A 209 -23.85 4.99 -16.35
C VAL A 209 -24.58 6.31 -16.59
N SER A 210 -23.84 7.42 -16.61
CA SER A 210 -24.44 8.75 -16.80
C SER A 210 -23.43 9.79 -17.28
N ALA A 211 -23.94 10.89 -17.79
CA ALA A 211 -23.19 12.11 -18.09
C ALA A 211 -23.98 13.30 -17.52
N LEU A 212 -23.48 13.92 -16.46
CA LEU A 212 -24.18 14.91 -15.64
C LEU A 212 -23.51 16.27 -15.72
N SER A 213 -24.29 17.34 -15.75
CA SER A 213 -23.78 18.72 -15.73
C SER A 213 -23.38 19.20 -14.33
N ASP A 214 -23.91 18.57 -13.29
CA ASP A 214 -23.60 18.88 -11.89
C ASP A 214 -22.61 17.87 -11.33
N ILE A 215 -21.41 18.34 -10.96
CA ILE A 215 -20.35 17.51 -10.37
C ILE A 215 -20.80 16.85 -9.06
N LYS A 216 -21.58 17.54 -8.23
CA LYS A 216 -22.07 16.97 -6.96
C LYS A 216 -23.04 15.84 -7.19
N ALA A 217 -23.85 15.91 -8.26
CA ALA A 217 -24.72 14.79 -8.65
C ALA A 217 -23.90 13.61 -9.18
N ALA A 218 -22.82 13.86 -9.92
CA ALA A 218 -21.91 12.81 -10.38
C ALA A 218 -21.18 12.12 -9.20
N GLU A 219 -20.72 12.88 -8.21
CA GLU A 219 -20.08 12.36 -7.00
C GLU A 219 -21.06 11.50 -6.16
N ARG A 220 -22.32 11.94 -5.99
CA ARG A 220 -23.35 11.13 -5.31
C ARG A 220 -23.60 9.82 -6.05
N LEU A 221 -23.72 9.88 -7.38
CA LEU A 221 -23.91 8.68 -8.20
C LEU A 221 -22.70 7.74 -8.09
N GLN A 222 -21.47 8.28 -8.13
CA GLN A 222 -20.26 7.49 -7.94
C GLN A 222 -20.27 6.75 -6.60
N GLN A 223 -20.60 7.43 -5.50
CA GLN A 223 -20.70 6.81 -4.18
C GLN A 223 -21.76 5.71 -4.13
N THR A 224 -22.93 5.95 -4.73
CA THR A 224 -24.01 4.95 -4.82
C THR A 224 -23.54 3.71 -5.58
N LEU A 225 -22.86 3.90 -6.71
CA LEU A 225 -22.33 2.81 -7.52
C LEU A 225 -21.22 2.05 -6.80
N GLN A 226 -20.31 2.75 -6.13
CA GLN A 226 -19.26 2.11 -5.33
C GLN A 226 -19.84 1.21 -4.25
N GLN A 227 -20.88 1.67 -3.55
CA GLN A 227 -21.58 0.86 -2.54
C GLN A 227 -22.30 -0.33 -3.17
N ALA A 228 -23.02 -0.12 -4.26
CA ALA A 228 -23.76 -1.19 -4.95
C ALA A 228 -22.83 -2.27 -5.50
N LEU A 229 -21.64 -1.88 -6.00
CA LEU A 229 -20.65 -2.77 -6.61
C LEU A 229 -19.57 -3.23 -5.62
N MET A 230 -19.70 -2.90 -4.33
CA MET A 230 -18.67 -3.24 -3.33
C MET A 230 -18.25 -4.73 -3.35
N PRO A 231 -19.15 -5.72 -3.53
CA PRO A 231 -18.73 -7.12 -3.63
C PRO A 231 -17.82 -7.41 -4.83
N MET A 232 -17.95 -6.64 -5.92
CA MET A 232 -17.22 -6.87 -7.18
C MET A 232 -15.95 -6.03 -7.29
N GLN A 233 -15.85 -4.93 -6.53
CA GLN A 233 -14.68 -4.04 -6.44
C GLN A 233 -14.23 -3.38 -7.77
N TRP A 234 -15.11 -3.30 -8.79
CA TRP A 234 -14.79 -2.59 -10.03
C TRP A 234 -14.67 -1.08 -9.79
N PRO A 235 -13.66 -0.41 -10.41
CA PRO A 235 -13.49 1.03 -10.25
C PRO A 235 -14.68 1.80 -10.79
N VAL A 236 -15.12 2.84 -10.05
CA VAL A 236 -16.10 3.82 -10.52
C VAL A 236 -15.42 5.17 -10.59
N SER A 237 -15.32 5.74 -11.78
CA SER A 237 -14.61 6.99 -12.04
C SER A 237 -15.52 8.07 -12.59
N ILE A 238 -15.15 9.34 -12.35
CA ILE A 238 -15.75 10.51 -13.00
C ILE A 238 -14.71 11.09 -13.94
N THR A 239 -15.04 11.20 -15.21
CA THR A 239 -14.20 11.87 -16.21
C THR A 239 -14.87 13.18 -16.61
N THR A 240 -14.16 14.28 -16.45
CA THR A 240 -14.63 15.62 -16.82
C THR A 240 -13.81 16.11 -18.00
N PRO A 241 -14.39 16.29 -19.19
CA PRO A 241 -13.67 16.87 -20.32
C PRO A 241 -13.39 18.37 -20.10
N ASP A 242 -12.27 18.84 -20.61
CA ASP A 242 -11.90 20.26 -20.55
C ASP A 242 -12.69 21.05 -21.61
N THR A 243 -13.92 21.40 -21.28
CA THR A 243 -14.85 22.15 -22.16
C THR A 243 -15.59 23.22 -21.37
N VAL A 244 -16.14 24.23 -22.05
CA VAL A 244 -16.89 25.35 -21.42
C VAL A 244 -18.13 24.90 -20.67
N LYS A 245 -18.74 23.76 -21.06
CA LYS A 245 -19.88 23.13 -20.38
C LYS A 245 -19.58 21.63 -20.21
N PRO A 246 -18.75 21.26 -19.23
CA PRO A 246 -18.36 19.87 -19.07
C PRO A 246 -19.56 19.00 -18.65
N LEU A 247 -19.65 17.82 -19.23
CA LEU A 247 -20.46 16.75 -18.71
C LEU A 247 -19.59 15.78 -17.95
N HIS A 248 -19.89 15.60 -16.68
CA HIS A 248 -19.18 14.69 -15.79
C HIS A 248 -19.68 13.25 -16.09
N LYS A 249 -18.85 12.50 -16.80
CA LYS A 249 -19.15 11.11 -17.20
C LYS A 249 -18.82 10.15 -16.06
N VAL A 250 -19.85 9.48 -15.53
CA VAL A 250 -19.67 8.46 -14.48
C VAL A 250 -19.57 7.10 -15.14
N ARG A 251 -18.43 6.42 -14.93
CA ARG A 251 -18.08 5.17 -15.60
C ARG A 251 -17.60 4.11 -14.62
N ILE A 252 -17.96 2.86 -14.91
CA ILE A 252 -17.48 1.66 -14.21
C ILE A 252 -16.51 0.96 -15.15
N GLY A 253 -15.40 0.49 -14.63
CA GLY A 253 -14.47 -0.31 -15.43
C GLY A 253 -13.04 0.20 -15.45
N PRO A 254 -12.20 -0.43 -16.28
CA PRO A 254 -12.56 -1.41 -17.33
C PRO A 254 -13.06 -2.75 -16.75
N VAL A 255 -14.09 -3.33 -17.35
CA VAL A 255 -14.71 -4.61 -16.95
C VAL A 255 -14.57 -5.61 -18.11
N PRO A 256 -14.03 -6.82 -17.88
CA PRO A 256 -13.98 -7.86 -18.90
C PRO A 256 -15.37 -8.24 -19.38
N GLU A 257 -15.52 -8.48 -20.70
CA GLU A 257 -16.74 -9.06 -21.26
C GLU A 257 -17.04 -10.43 -20.67
N GLY A 258 -18.27 -10.89 -20.83
CA GLY A 258 -18.77 -12.15 -20.29
C GLY A 258 -19.24 -12.03 -18.86
N GLU A 259 -18.95 -13.01 -18.02
CA GLU A 259 -19.55 -13.15 -16.69
C GLU A 259 -19.37 -11.92 -15.78
N SER A 260 -18.21 -11.26 -15.86
CA SER A 260 -17.94 -10.04 -15.08
C SER A 260 -18.80 -8.86 -15.50
N LEU A 261 -18.96 -8.63 -16.80
CA LEU A 261 -19.79 -7.57 -17.34
C LEU A 261 -21.27 -7.86 -17.08
N ASP A 262 -21.69 -9.10 -17.29
CA ASP A 262 -23.07 -9.53 -17.03
C ASP A 262 -23.46 -9.33 -15.55
N ALA A 263 -22.55 -9.64 -14.64
CA ALA A 263 -22.76 -9.42 -13.21
C ALA A 263 -22.89 -7.91 -12.87
N VAL A 264 -22.06 -7.05 -13.47
CA VAL A 264 -22.16 -5.59 -13.30
C VAL A 264 -23.50 -5.09 -13.83
N LEU A 265 -23.90 -5.50 -15.04
CA LEU A 265 -25.18 -5.09 -15.65
C LEU A 265 -26.38 -5.56 -14.83
N ALA A 266 -26.36 -6.80 -14.34
CA ALA A 266 -27.41 -7.33 -13.46
C ALA A 266 -27.52 -6.48 -12.19
N ARG A 267 -26.40 -6.13 -11.58
CA ARG A 267 -26.38 -5.30 -10.36
C ARG A 267 -26.90 -3.88 -10.61
N LEU A 268 -26.56 -3.28 -11.75
CA LEU A 268 -27.09 -1.96 -12.14
C LEU A 268 -28.62 -1.99 -12.30
N LYS A 269 -29.15 -3.05 -12.89
CA LYS A 269 -30.59 -3.24 -13.05
C LYS A 269 -31.33 -3.30 -11.70
N GLU A 270 -30.75 -3.92 -10.68
CA GLU A 270 -31.30 -3.97 -9.32
C GLU A 270 -31.48 -2.59 -8.68
N ILE A 271 -30.63 -1.62 -9.06
CA ILE A 271 -30.68 -0.23 -8.60
C ILE A 271 -31.33 0.71 -9.62
N ASN A 272 -32.18 0.16 -10.53
CA ASN A 272 -32.94 0.87 -11.56
C ASN A 272 -32.10 1.62 -12.62
N ILE A 273 -30.89 1.13 -12.92
CA ILE A 273 -30.06 1.60 -14.03
C ILE A 273 -30.15 0.53 -15.14
N THR A 274 -30.95 0.79 -16.18
CA THR A 274 -31.33 -0.22 -17.17
C THR A 274 -30.60 -0.13 -18.50
N ASP A 275 -30.13 1.08 -18.88
CA ASP A 275 -29.54 1.34 -20.20
C ASP A 275 -28.18 2.06 -20.10
N PRO A 276 -27.17 1.46 -19.46
CA PRO A 276 -25.84 2.04 -19.46
C PRO A 276 -25.19 1.91 -20.85
N LEU A 277 -24.37 2.90 -21.23
CA LEU A 277 -23.64 2.85 -22.49
C LEU A 277 -22.37 2.02 -22.33
N LEU A 278 -22.22 0.97 -23.15
CA LEU A 278 -21.02 0.17 -23.19
C LEU A 278 -20.04 0.77 -24.20
N LEU A 279 -18.84 1.08 -23.71
CA LEU A 279 -17.78 1.73 -24.52
C LEU A 279 -16.57 0.80 -24.60
N ALA A 280 -16.05 0.61 -25.80
CA ALA A 280 -14.73 0.03 -25.99
C ALA A 280 -13.64 1.06 -25.61
N VAL A 281 -12.42 0.60 -25.32
CA VAL A 281 -11.31 1.47 -24.87
C VAL A 281 -11.05 2.63 -25.84
N HIS A 282 -11.17 2.40 -27.15
CA HIS A 282 -10.96 3.43 -28.19
C HIS A 282 -12.08 4.48 -28.26
N GLN A 283 -13.16 4.34 -27.50
CA GLN A 283 -14.31 5.27 -27.44
C GLN A 283 -14.28 6.18 -26.21
N LEU A 284 -13.25 6.11 -25.40
CA LEU A 284 -13.09 6.91 -24.18
C LEU A 284 -12.55 8.29 -24.47
#